data_f5f1b9a9c9b4cb71a914f9146aca8913
#
_entry.id   f5f1b9a9c9b4cb71a914f9146aca8913
#
_cell.length_a   1.000
_cell.length_b   1.000
_cell.length_c   1.000
_cell.angle_alpha   90.00
_cell.angle_beta   90.00
_cell.angle_gamma   90.00
#
_symmetry.space_group_name_H-M   'P 1'
#
loop_
_entity.id
_entity.type
_entity.pdbx_description
1 polymer ?
#
loop_
_entity_poly.entity_id
_entity_poly.type
_entity_poly.pdbx_seq_one_letter_code
_entity_poly.pdbx_strand_id
1 'polypeptide(L)'
;MITGVYQTTTGTHQHRSSRSPEAAIQLPTGIKTLPQLFIENGYSTFNKGKDDYNFIYDRKKHYSADTQKPTPKAGQKKGFYGKRGKADWTTLPKGKPWFGQIQLGGGKTNTRKLADKVDPATMKVPPYFPNEEIFRQEWAHHYDTVRVTDRHVKNIIGRLEADGLLKNTIVFFFSDHGNNHSLRHKQFCYEGGVHVPLIISGPGIEKNSTRNELISSLDISATTLALAGIELPDYLHGKDLFGDHYKARDYVVSARDRCDYTIDRIRTVRTEKFRYLRNFMTDRILLQAQYRDGQAQTKRLRELHTKGELGKIPTWAFFGKRPSEELYDLKKDPHQVNNLANDPRFADELKHHRDLLNKWIKETGDKGEQPESREHLRAIYKRWGSKCVNPEFDIFKKEDGK
;
A
#
# COMPACT_ATOMS: atom_id res chain seq x y z
N MET A 1 -8.08 -2.29 -2.95
CA MET A 1 -8.36 -3.73 -2.93
C MET A 1 -9.72 -4.05 -2.30
N ILE A 2 -10.01 -3.77 -1.03
CA ILE A 2 -11.24 -4.27 -0.38
C ILE A 2 -12.57 -3.84 -1.03
N THR A 3 -12.58 -2.74 -1.80
CA THR A 3 -13.74 -2.26 -2.57
C THR A 3 -13.59 -2.43 -4.09
N GLY A 4 -12.41 -2.80 -4.58
CA GLY A 4 -12.11 -2.83 -6.02
C GLY A 4 -12.07 -1.46 -6.71
N VAL A 5 -12.14 -0.36 -5.94
CA VAL A 5 -12.19 1.03 -6.43
C VAL A 5 -10.98 1.80 -5.92
N TYR A 6 -10.47 2.78 -6.68
CA TYR A 6 -9.41 3.67 -6.22
C TYR A 6 -9.84 4.42 -4.95
N GLN A 7 -8.94 4.51 -3.99
CA GLN A 7 -9.19 5.24 -2.73
C GLN A 7 -9.48 6.72 -2.96
N THR A 8 -8.88 7.30 -4.01
CA THR A 8 -9.08 8.68 -4.41
C THR A 8 -10.49 8.94 -4.95
N THR A 9 -11.09 7.96 -5.61
CA THR A 9 -12.49 8.00 -6.06
C THR A 9 -13.46 7.91 -4.88
N THR A 10 -13.19 7.03 -3.94
CA THR A 10 -14.08 6.83 -2.78
C THR A 10 -13.92 7.90 -1.68
N GLY A 11 -12.90 8.75 -1.78
CA GLY A 11 -12.58 9.74 -0.73
C GLY A 11 -11.89 9.14 0.50
N THR A 12 -11.39 7.91 0.43
CA THR A 12 -10.75 7.22 1.55
C THR A 12 -9.22 7.27 1.50
N HIS A 13 -8.64 8.15 0.68
CA HIS A 13 -7.21 8.24 0.36
C HIS A 13 -6.36 8.89 1.46
N GLN A 14 -6.96 9.71 2.32
CA GLN A 14 -6.24 10.34 3.43
C GLN A 14 -6.08 9.33 4.58
N HIS A 15 -4.86 8.84 4.79
CA HIS A 15 -4.61 7.74 5.72
C HIS A 15 -5.10 8.03 7.14
N ARG A 16 -6.02 7.20 7.62
CA ARG A 16 -6.58 7.23 8.97
C ARG A 16 -7.45 8.45 9.31
N SER A 17 -8.00 9.14 8.33
CA SER A 17 -8.92 10.25 8.59
C SER A 17 -10.17 9.83 9.31
N SER A 18 -10.76 8.68 8.97
CA SER A 18 -12.01 8.25 9.59
C SER A 18 -11.85 7.63 10.99
N ARG A 19 -10.84 8.03 11.79
CA ARG A 19 -10.54 7.45 13.10
C ARG A 19 -11.25 8.12 14.29
N SER A 20 -11.97 9.17 14.06
CA SER A 20 -12.81 9.78 15.09
C SER A 20 -14.25 9.83 14.58
N PRO A 21 -15.26 9.89 15.49
CA PRO A 21 -16.65 10.06 15.08
C PRO A 21 -16.88 11.33 14.25
N GLU A 22 -16.16 12.40 14.56
CA GLU A 22 -16.26 13.70 13.90
C GLU A 22 -15.66 13.69 12.48
N ALA A 23 -14.74 12.74 12.23
CA ALA A 23 -14.03 12.60 10.97
C ALA A 23 -14.39 11.30 10.22
N ALA A 24 -15.60 10.81 10.45
CA ALA A 24 -16.05 9.52 9.91
C ALA A 24 -16.33 9.60 8.39
N ILE A 25 -15.65 8.75 7.61
CA ILE A 25 -15.86 8.66 6.17
C ILE A 25 -16.81 7.51 5.87
N GLN A 26 -17.85 7.78 5.09
CA GLN A 26 -18.75 6.78 4.51
C GLN A 26 -18.26 6.40 3.11
N LEU A 27 -18.38 5.13 2.73
CA LEU A 27 -18.25 4.75 1.32
C LEU A 27 -19.40 5.37 0.52
N PRO A 28 -19.15 5.77 -0.74
CA PRO A 28 -20.21 6.19 -1.64
C PRO A 28 -21.32 5.15 -1.73
N THR A 29 -22.57 5.60 -1.84
CA THR A 29 -23.74 4.73 -1.99
C THR A 29 -23.55 3.74 -3.14
N GLY A 30 -23.88 2.48 -2.91
CA GLY A 30 -23.76 1.40 -3.89
C GLY A 30 -22.40 0.70 -3.88
N ILE A 31 -21.33 1.29 -3.35
CA ILE A 31 -20.03 0.62 -3.26
C ILE A 31 -20.00 -0.34 -2.08
N LYS A 32 -19.84 -1.61 -2.37
CA LYS A 32 -19.70 -2.69 -1.38
C LYS A 32 -18.26 -3.16 -1.28
N THR A 33 -17.91 -3.75 -0.15
CA THR A 33 -16.63 -4.41 0.03
C THR A 33 -16.67 -5.87 -0.47
N LEU A 34 -15.51 -6.43 -0.82
CA LEU A 34 -15.41 -7.83 -1.21
C LEU A 34 -16.12 -8.79 -0.23
N PRO A 35 -15.86 -8.74 1.09
CA PRO A 35 -16.55 -9.63 2.01
C PRO A 35 -18.07 -9.50 1.97
N GLN A 36 -18.63 -8.30 1.76
CA GLN A 36 -20.07 -8.11 1.64
C GLN A 36 -20.62 -8.80 0.38
N LEU A 37 -19.95 -8.61 -0.76
CA LEU A 37 -20.32 -9.26 -2.02
C LEU A 37 -20.28 -10.81 -1.89
N PHE A 38 -19.27 -11.34 -1.22
CA PHE A 38 -19.18 -12.78 -0.95
C PHE A 38 -20.33 -13.27 -0.06
N ILE A 39 -20.66 -12.55 1.03
CA ILE A 39 -21.79 -12.91 1.92
C ILE A 39 -23.10 -12.91 1.16
N GLU A 40 -23.36 -11.90 0.34
CA GLU A 40 -24.57 -11.77 -0.47
C GLU A 40 -24.73 -12.92 -1.48
N ASN A 41 -23.61 -13.54 -1.89
CA ASN A 41 -23.57 -14.69 -2.77
C ASN A 41 -23.41 -16.02 -2.02
N GLY A 42 -23.75 -16.08 -0.74
CA GLY A 42 -23.84 -17.32 0.03
C GLY A 42 -22.52 -17.83 0.62
N TYR A 43 -21.42 -17.11 0.47
CA TYR A 43 -20.14 -17.47 1.05
C TYR A 43 -20.07 -17.12 2.54
N SER A 44 -19.32 -17.89 3.29
CA SER A 44 -18.84 -17.50 4.61
C SER A 44 -17.56 -16.67 4.46
N THR A 45 -17.29 -15.73 5.38
CA THR A 45 -16.15 -14.84 5.28
C THR A 45 -15.37 -14.75 6.58
N PHE A 46 -14.03 -14.61 6.49
CA PHE A 46 -13.19 -14.33 7.65
C PHE A 46 -12.05 -13.37 7.31
N ASN A 47 -11.53 -12.68 8.35
CA ASN A 47 -10.29 -11.94 8.27
C ASN A 47 -9.41 -12.25 9.48
N LYS A 48 -8.30 -12.95 9.25
CA LYS A 48 -7.26 -13.21 10.25
C LYS A 48 -6.19 -12.15 10.16
N GLY A 49 -6.37 -11.10 10.93
CA GLY A 49 -5.45 -9.96 10.91
C GLY A 49 -6.16 -8.66 11.23
N LYS A 50 -5.55 -7.55 10.84
CA LYS A 50 -6.13 -6.21 11.02
C LYS A 50 -6.99 -5.82 9.81
N ASP A 51 -7.97 -4.98 10.08
CA ASP A 51 -8.80 -4.33 9.09
C ASP A 51 -8.71 -2.81 9.32
N ASP A 52 -7.65 -2.21 8.85
CA ASP A 52 -7.40 -0.74 8.96
C ASP A 52 -8.14 0.02 7.83
N TYR A 53 -9.42 -0.30 7.56
CA TYR A 53 -10.20 0.40 6.53
C TYR A 53 -10.39 1.86 6.92
N ASN A 54 -10.28 2.76 5.95
CA ASN A 54 -10.40 4.19 6.18
C ASN A 54 -11.82 4.71 5.88
N PHE A 55 -12.82 3.94 6.32
CA PHE A 55 -14.24 4.26 6.26
C PHE A 55 -14.96 3.58 7.41
N ILE A 56 -16.18 4.02 7.71
CA ILE A 56 -17.05 3.38 8.72
C ILE A 56 -17.57 2.06 8.16
N TYR A 57 -17.52 1.02 8.97
CA TYR A 57 -18.07 -0.28 8.64
C TYR A 57 -18.48 -1.06 9.90
N ASP A 58 -19.44 -1.94 9.76
CA ASP A 58 -19.80 -2.93 10.77
C ASP A 58 -19.08 -4.24 10.46
N ARG A 59 -18.13 -4.64 11.33
CA ARG A 59 -17.34 -5.85 11.13
C ARG A 59 -18.20 -7.11 11.01
N LYS A 60 -19.33 -7.19 11.72
CA LYS A 60 -20.24 -8.34 11.67
C LYS A 60 -20.90 -8.51 10.31
N LYS A 61 -21.07 -7.40 9.57
CA LYS A 61 -21.59 -7.41 8.20
C LYS A 61 -20.54 -7.75 7.16
N HIS A 62 -19.25 -7.84 7.56
CA HIS A 62 -18.14 -8.16 6.68
C HIS A 62 -17.60 -9.56 6.91
N TYR A 63 -17.67 -10.08 8.12
CA TYR A 63 -17.03 -11.33 8.48
C TYR A 63 -17.95 -12.22 9.30
N SER A 64 -18.34 -13.36 8.70
CA SER A 64 -19.24 -14.36 9.30
C SER A 64 -18.64 -14.99 10.56
N ALA A 65 -17.32 -15.15 10.59
CA ALA A 65 -16.57 -15.72 11.68
C ALA A 65 -15.92 -14.64 12.56
N ASP A 66 -16.65 -13.62 12.94
CA ASP A 66 -16.13 -12.63 13.88
C ASP A 66 -16.64 -12.91 15.31
N THR A 67 -15.94 -13.76 16.02
CA THR A 67 -16.27 -14.12 17.39
C THR A 67 -15.55 -13.25 18.43
N GLN A 68 -14.81 -12.20 18.02
CA GLN A 68 -13.94 -11.48 18.94
C GLN A 68 -14.35 -10.03 19.20
N LYS A 69 -14.36 -9.70 20.50
CA LYS A 69 -14.40 -8.31 20.95
C LYS A 69 -13.17 -7.56 20.41
N PRO A 70 -13.34 -6.34 19.89
CA PRO A 70 -12.21 -5.51 19.46
C PRO A 70 -11.26 -5.33 20.63
N THR A 71 -9.97 -5.64 20.41
CA THR A 71 -8.94 -5.28 21.37
C THR A 71 -8.39 -3.91 20.99
N PRO A 72 -8.71 -2.83 21.71
CA PRO A 72 -8.10 -1.52 21.48
C PRO A 72 -6.59 -1.64 21.69
N LYS A 73 -5.78 -1.07 20.84
CA LYS A 73 -4.38 -0.83 21.17
C LYS A 73 -4.31 0.14 22.34
N ALA A 74 -3.32 -0.03 23.24
CA ALA A 74 -3.08 0.91 24.33
C ALA A 74 -3.06 2.36 23.81
N GLY A 75 -3.84 3.26 24.44
CA GLY A 75 -4.00 4.66 24.05
C GLY A 75 -5.06 4.94 22.97
N GLN A 76 -5.80 3.94 22.47
CA GLN A 76 -6.92 4.15 21.54
C GLN A 76 -8.25 4.17 22.31
N LYS A 77 -9.02 5.28 22.16
CA LYS A 77 -10.40 5.32 22.67
C LYS A 77 -11.24 4.25 21.95
N LYS A 78 -12.17 3.62 22.69
CA LYS A 78 -13.12 2.62 22.17
C LYS A 78 -13.80 3.17 20.91
N GLY A 79 -13.69 2.43 19.81
CA GLY A 79 -14.51 2.72 18.64
C GLY A 79 -13.82 2.51 17.33
N PHE A 80 -13.56 2.56 16.40
CA PHE A 80 -13.45 2.58 14.96
C PHE A 80 -12.28 1.79 14.31
N TYR A 81 -11.13 1.45 14.97
CA TYR A 81 -9.96 1.03 14.19
C TYR A 81 -9.10 -0.06 14.80
N GLY A 82 -8.51 -0.86 13.89
CA GLY A 82 -7.46 -1.81 14.20
C GLY A 82 -7.95 -3.04 14.95
N LYS A 83 -9.17 -3.45 14.68
CA LYS A 83 -9.67 -4.76 15.10
C LYS A 83 -8.81 -5.84 14.45
N ARG A 84 -8.43 -6.85 15.22
CA ARG A 84 -7.69 -8.01 14.71
C ARG A 84 -8.56 -9.24 14.84
N GLY A 85 -8.99 -9.79 13.69
CA GLY A 85 -9.65 -11.09 13.64
C GLY A 85 -8.65 -12.21 13.93
N LYS A 86 -9.10 -13.24 14.61
CA LYS A 86 -8.35 -14.49 14.83
C LYS A 86 -8.95 -15.67 14.11
N ALA A 87 -10.17 -15.51 13.59
CA ALA A 87 -10.88 -16.51 12.84
C ALA A 87 -10.14 -16.89 11.55
N ASP A 88 -10.18 -18.15 11.20
CA ASP A 88 -9.81 -18.68 9.89
C ASP A 88 -10.86 -19.71 9.43
N TRP A 89 -10.62 -20.42 8.36
CA TRP A 89 -11.57 -21.38 7.77
C TRP A 89 -12.06 -22.45 8.76
N THR A 90 -11.25 -22.80 9.79
CA THR A 90 -11.61 -23.83 10.79
C THR A 90 -12.75 -23.38 11.71
N THR A 91 -13.05 -22.08 11.76
CA THR A 91 -14.10 -21.50 12.60
C THR A 91 -15.39 -21.23 11.82
N LEU A 92 -15.41 -21.53 10.52
CA LEU A 92 -16.56 -21.33 9.64
C LEU A 92 -17.50 -22.55 9.67
N PRO A 93 -18.79 -22.36 9.31
CA PRO A 93 -19.71 -23.47 9.09
C PRO A 93 -19.18 -24.42 8.01
N LYS A 94 -19.22 -25.71 8.28
CA LYS A 94 -18.84 -26.74 7.30
C LYS A 94 -19.84 -26.77 6.13
N GLY A 95 -19.34 -27.16 4.95
CA GLY A 95 -20.18 -27.34 3.74
C GLY A 95 -20.55 -26.06 3.01
N LYS A 96 -20.13 -24.89 3.48
CA LYS A 96 -20.28 -23.62 2.75
C LYS A 96 -18.97 -23.19 2.10
N PRO A 97 -19.00 -22.61 0.90
CA PRO A 97 -17.84 -21.97 0.32
C PRO A 97 -17.44 -20.77 1.19
N TRP A 98 -16.16 -20.37 1.12
CA TRP A 98 -15.69 -19.27 1.92
C TRP A 98 -14.70 -18.37 1.18
N PHE A 99 -14.69 -17.10 1.57
CA PHE A 99 -13.68 -16.11 1.24
C PHE A 99 -12.90 -15.74 2.51
N GLY A 100 -11.59 -15.79 2.46
CA GLY A 100 -10.76 -15.50 3.62
C GLY A 100 -9.56 -14.61 3.35
N GLN A 101 -9.23 -13.80 4.32
CA GLN A 101 -8.04 -12.95 4.30
C GLN A 101 -7.15 -13.29 5.49
N ILE A 102 -5.87 -13.59 5.24
CA ILE A 102 -4.86 -13.84 6.27
C ILE A 102 -3.73 -12.82 6.09
N GLN A 103 -3.56 -11.96 7.09
CA GLN A 103 -2.49 -10.95 7.05
C GLN A 103 -1.29 -11.44 7.82
N LEU A 104 -0.17 -11.56 7.11
CA LEU A 104 1.13 -11.90 7.68
C LEU A 104 1.85 -10.67 8.22
N GLY A 105 2.82 -10.88 9.10
CA GLY A 105 3.65 -9.80 9.62
C GLY A 105 4.50 -9.10 8.56
N GLY A 106 4.86 -9.83 7.50
CA GLY A 106 5.69 -9.33 6.42
C GLY A 106 6.98 -8.71 6.96
N GLY A 107 7.33 -7.51 6.49
CA GLY A 107 8.49 -6.76 6.95
C GLY A 107 8.52 -6.38 8.45
N LYS A 108 7.49 -6.73 9.22
CA LYS A 108 7.45 -6.55 10.69
C LYS A 108 7.56 -7.87 11.46
N THR A 109 7.83 -8.94 10.76
CA THR A 109 7.96 -10.26 11.34
C THR A 109 9.20 -10.33 12.24
N ASN A 110 9.08 -11.05 13.37
CA ASN A 110 10.20 -11.27 14.26
C ASN A 110 11.18 -12.29 13.66
N THR A 111 12.41 -11.86 13.42
CA THR A 111 13.49 -12.66 12.83
C THR A 111 14.47 -13.21 13.87
N ARG A 112 14.25 -12.97 15.17
CA ARG A 112 15.21 -13.36 16.24
C ARG A 112 15.54 -14.86 16.26
N LYS A 113 14.55 -15.69 15.93
CA LYS A 113 14.68 -17.16 15.90
C LYS A 113 15.19 -17.73 14.58
N LEU A 114 15.60 -16.87 13.65
CA LEU A 114 16.18 -17.30 12.39
C LEU A 114 17.64 -17.68 12.63
N ALA A 115 17.99 -18.95 12.41
CA ALA A 115 19.35 -19.45 12.64
C ALA A 115 20.33 -18.85 11.61
N ASP A 116 19.94 -18.92 10.33
CA ASP A 116 20.79 -18.48 9.22
C ASP A 116 20.36 -17.08 8.75
N LYS A 117 20.81 -16.05 9.43
CA LYS A 117 20.53 -14.66 9.00
C LYS A 117 21.33 -14.31 7.77
N VAL A 118 20.76 -13.43 6.97
CA VAL A 118 21.45 -12.85 5.80
C VAL A 118 22.61 -12.00 6.29
N ASP A 119 23.79 -12.22 5.71
CA ASP A 119 24.99 -11.43 6.00
C ASP A 119 24.85 -10.01 5.40
N PRO A 120 24.87 -8.96 6.23
CA PRO A 120 24.78 -7.57 5.74
C PRO A 120 25.91 -7.20 4.77
N ALA A 121 27.09 -7.84 4.85
CA ALA A 121 28.20 -7.57 3.95
C ALA A 121 27.88 -7.93 2.49
N THR A 122 26.98 -8.88 2.27
CA THR A 122 26.55 -9.29 0.91
C THR A 122 25.50 -8.37 0.29
N MET A 123 24.96 -7.42 1.05
CA MET A 123 23.86 -6.58 0.60
C MET A 123 24.32 -5.42 -0.27
N LYS A 124 23.67 -5.28 -1.43
CA LYS A 124 23.76 -4.09 -2.28
C LYS A 124 22.57 -3.19 -1.97
N VAL A 125 22.85 -2.02 -1.40
CA VAL A 125 21.82 -1.02 -1.16
C VAL A 125 21.55 -0.19 -2.43
N PRO A 126 20.32 0.29 -2.66
CA PRO A 126 20.05 1.20 -3.76
C PRO A 126 20.91 2.47 -3.70
N PRO A 127 21.25 3.09 -4.84
CA PRO A 127 22.20 4.21 -4.90
C PRO A 127 21.73 5.49 -4.18
N TYR A 128 20.46 5.57 -3.85
CA TYR A 128 19.93 6.66 -3.01
C TYR A 128 20.15 6.46 -1.50
N PHE A 129 20.81 5.38 -1.08
CA PHE A 129 21.31 5.21 0.28
C PHE A 129 22.85 5.24 0.31
N PRO A 130 23.44 5.78 1.38
CA PRO A 130 24.87 5.59 1.62
C PRO A 130 25.20 4.09 1.78
N ASN A 131 26.36 3.68 1.26
CA ASN A 131 26.83 2.30 1.43
C ASN A 131 27.49 2.09 2.80
N GLU A 132 26.76 2.38 3.87
CA GLU A 132 27.19 2.14 5.24
C GLU A 132 26.56 0.86 5.79
N GLU A 133 27.19 0.29 6.81
CA GLU A 133 26.74 -0.97 7.42
C GLU A 133 25.28 -0.91 7.91
N ILE A 134 24.86 0.21 8.49
CA ILE A 134 23.49 0.37 9.01
C ILE A 134 22.42 0.20 7.92
N PHE A 135 22.68 0.64 6.68
CA PHE A 135 21.75 0.45 5.57
C PHE A 135 21.80 -0.98 5.05
N ARG A 136 22.98 -1.61 5.00
CA ARG A 136 23.11 -3.02 4.63
C ARG A 136 22.44 -3.94 5.65
N GLN A 137 22.53 -3.64 6.94
CA GLN A 137 21.82 -4.37 8.01
C GLN A 137 20.31 -4.31 7.84
N GLU A 138 19.74 -3.14 7.47
CA GLU A 138 18.30 -3.01 7.20
C GLU A 138 17.88 -3.82 5.95
N TRP A 139 18.70 -3.84 4.91
CA TRP A 139 18.45 -4.67 3.74
C TRP A 139 18.51 -6.17 4.08
N ALA A 140 19.53 -6.62 4.78
CA ALA A 140 19.65 -8.00 5.25
C ALA A 140 18.45 -8.40 6.13
N HIS A 141 18.04 -7.53 7.06
CA HIS A 141 16.86 -7.75 7.88
C HIS A 141 15.58 -7.87 7.04
N HIS A 142 15.43 -7.09 5.97
CA HIS A 142 14.30 -7.21 5.06
C HIS A 142 14.24 -8.62 4.43
N TYR A 143 15.36 -9.14 3.92
CA TYR A 143 15.41 -10.51 3.38
C TYR A 143 15.11 -11.56 4.45
N ASP A 144 15.58 -11.37 5.68
CA ASP A 144 15.22 -12.25 6.79
C ASP A 144 13.71 -12.26 7.05
N THR A 145 13.04 -11.09 6.98
CA THR A 145 11.59 -11.04 7.15
C THR A 145 10.85 -11.74 6.01
N VAL A 146 11.36 -11.67 4.77
CA VAL A 146 10.82 -12.41 3.61
C VAL A 146 10.95 -13.93 3.85
N ARG A 147 12.11 -14.43 4.28
CA ARG A 147 12.33 -15.85 4.60
C ARG A 147 11.38 -16.36 5.69
N VAL A 148 11.11 -15.56 6.71
CA VAL A 148 10.12 -15.93 7.75
C VAL A 148 8.70 -15.88 7.20
N THR A 149 8.39 -14.92 6.33
CA THR A 149 7.09 -14.83 5.66
C THR A 149 6.83 -16.05 4.78
N ASP A 150 7.83 -16.50 4.02
CA ASP A 150 7.76 -17.71 3.21
C ASP A 150 7.40 -18.93 4.06
N ARG A 151 8.05 -19.12 5.23
CA ARG A 151 7.68 -20.18 6.16
C ARG A 151 6.24 -20.08 6.68
N HIS A 152 5.73 -18.87 6.89
CA HIS A 152 4.34 -18.67 7.27
C HIS A 152 3.38 -19.10 6.14
N VAL A 153 3.71 -18.76 4.88
CA VAL A 153 2.96 -19.21 3.71
C VAL A 153 2.98 -20.73 3.62
N LYS A 154 4.17 -21.35 3.70
CA LYS A 154 4.30 -22.83 3.73
C LYS A 154 3.38 -23.48 4.79
N ASN A 155 3.34 -22.92 6.00
CA ASN A 155 2.50 -23.43 7.08
C ASN A 155 1.00 -23.30 6.77
N ILE A 156 0.58 -22.21 6.12
CA ILE A 156 -0.83 -22.02 5.72
C ILE A 156 -1.21 -23.03 4.65
N ILE A 157 -0.39 -23.17 3.61
CA ILE A 157 -0.62 -24.14 2.53
C ILE A 157 -0.66 -25.57 3.08
N GLY A 158 0.30 -25.96 3.94
CA GLY A 158 0.32 -27.29 4.57
C GLY A 158 -0.91 -27.55 5.45
N ARG A 159 -1.47 -26.54 6.11
CA ARG A 159 -2.73 -26.67 6.85
C ARG A 159 -3.92 -26.88 5.90
N LEU A 160 -4.02 -26.12 4.82
CA LEU A 160 -5.07 -26.30 3.80
C LEU A 160 -5.01 -27.69 3.19
N GLU A 161 -3.81 -28.22 2.97
CA GLU A 161 -3.59 -29.57 2.45
C GLU A 161 -4.02 -30.63 3.47
N ALA A 162 -3.59 -30.51 4.74
CA ALA A 162 -3.96 -31.43 5.83
C ALA A 162 -5.48 -31.43 6.09
N ASP A 163 -6.16 -30.30 5.92
CA ASP A 163 -7.60 -30.17 6.07
C ASP A 163 -8.35 -30.65 4.79
N GLY A 164 -7.65 -31.11 3.74
CA GLY A 164 -8.22 -31.58 2.47
C GLY A 164 -8.80 -30.46 1.58
N LEU A 165 -8.53 -29.21 1.88
CA LEU A 165 -9.14 -28.05 1.24
C LEU A 165 -8.32 -27.49 0.07
N LEU A 166 -7.00 -27.76 0.02
CA LEU A 166 -6.10 -27.11 -0.96
C LEU A 166 -6.53 -27.40 -2.42
N LYS A 167 -7.07 -28.60 -2.70
CA LYS A 167 -7.52 -28.98 -4.06
C LYS A 167 -8.70 -28.15 -4.57
N ASN A 168 -9.43 -27.49 -3.69
CA ASN A 168 -10.60 -26.67 -4.00
C ASN A 168 -10.47 -25.23 -3.48
N THR A 169 -9.23 -24.74 -3.35
CA THR A 169 -8.94 -23.39 -2.86
C THR A 169 -8.02 -22.66 -3.82
N ILE A 170 -8.44 -21.49 -4.27
CA ILE A 170 -7.57 -20.57 -5.01
C ILE A 170 -6.90 -19.65 -3.99
N VAL A 171 -5.58 -19.58 -4.04
CA VAL A 171 -4.74 -18.81 -3.11
C VAL A 171 -4.11 -17.64 -3.85
N PHE A 172 -4.34 -16.44 -3.35
CA PHE A 172 -3.64 -15.23 -3.77
C PHE A 172 -2.61 -14.87 -2.70
N PHE A 173 -1.35 -14.83 -3.07
CA PHE A 173 -0.27 -14.29 -2.23
C PHE A 173 0.24 -13.01 -2.85
N PHE A 174 0.21 -11.92 -2.10
CA PHE A 174 0.70 -10.61 -2.54
C PHE A 174 1.15 -9.75 -1.37
N SER A 175 1.91 -8.70 -1.67
CA SER A 175 2.24 -7.65 -0.69
C SER A 175 1.39 -6.41 -0.91
N ASP A 176 1.04 -5.72 0.17
CA ASP A 176 0.31 -4.44 0.13
C ASP A 176 1.22 -3.26 -0.25
N HIS A 177 2.52 -3.38 -0.08
CA HIS A 177 3.56 -2.39 -0.43
C HIS A 177 4.96 -3.02 -0.38
N GLY A 178 5.96 -2.32 -0.87
CA GLY A 178 7.35 -2.74 -0.81
C GLY A 178 7.95 -2.74 0.60
N ASN A 179 9.28 -2.78 0.71
CA ASN A 179 10.01 -2.90 1.98
C ASN A 179 9.48 -1.93 3.06
N ASN A 180 9.12 -2.48 4.19
CA ASN A 180 8.47 -1.74 5.29
C ASN A 180 9.35 -0.67 5.93
N HIS A 181 10.64 -0.89 5.96
CA HIS A 181 11.59 -0.01 6.66
C HIS A 181 12.29 0.96 5.72
N SER A 182 12.42 0.64 4.45
CA SER A 182 13.13 1.45 3.48
C SER A 182 12.33 2.69 3.07
N LEU A 183 13.01 3.82 2.98
CA LEU A 183 12.51 5.04 2.35
C LEU A 183 12.46 4.83 0.84
N ARG A 184 11.62 5.58 0.11
CA ARG A 184 11.26 5.38 -1.31
C ARG A 184 10.56 4.04 -1.60
N HIS A 185 10.26 3.24 -0.57
CA HIS A 185 9.48 2.01 -0.63
C HIS A 185 8.09 2.23 -0.04
N LYS A 186 7.80 1.63 1.13
CA LYS A 186 6.49 1.82 1.77
C LYS A 186 6.09 3.29 1.86
N GLN A 187 4.87 3.64 1.44
CA GLN A 187 4.29 4.99 1.39
C GLN A 187 4.86 5.89 0.29
N PHE A 188 5.73 5.42 -0.57
CA PHE A 188 6.24 6.17 -1.69
C PHE A 188 5.84 5.52 -3.00
N CYS A 189 5.64 6.34 -4.05
CA CYS A 189 5.14 5.88 -5.34
C CYS A 189 6.25 5.54 -6.35
N TYR A 190 7.45 5.22 -5.87
CA TYR A 190 8.55 4.68 -6.67
C TYR A 190 8.44 3.16 -6.81
N GLU A 191 9.17 2.55 -7.77
CA GLU A 191 9.14 1.10 -8.02
C GLU A 191 9.29 0.28 -6.73
N GLY A 192 10.25 0.64 -5.88
CA GLY A 192 10.46 -0.05 -4.60
C GLY A 192 9.25 -0.05 -3.65
N GLY A 193 8.31 0.88 -3.85
CA GLY A 193 7.10 0.98 -3.02
C GLY A 193 5.88 0.29 -3.59
N VAL A 194 5.75 0.24 -4.92
CA VAL A 194 4.51 -0.15 -5.59
C VAL A 194 4.64 -1.35 -6.52
N HIS A 195 5.85 -1.75 -6.91
CA HIS A 195 6.10 -2.99 -7.63
C HIS A 195 6.21 -4.14 -6.61
N VAL A 196 5.13 -4.86 -6.41
CA VAL A 196 4.98 -5.88 -5.36
C VAL A 196 4.74 -7.26 -5.96
N PRO A 197 5.13 -8.35 -5.26
CA PRO A 197 4.85 -9.70 -5.73
C PRO A 197 3.34 -9.99 -5.74
N LEU A 198 2.91 -10.76 -6.75
CA LEU A 198 1.59 -11.37 -6.83
C LEU A 198 1.77 -12.80 -7.35
N ILE A 199 1.28 -13.78 -6.59
CA ILE A 199 1.24 -15.20 -6.99
C ILE A 199 -0.20 -15.68 -6.82
N ILE A 200 -0.72 -16.33 -7.85
CA ILE A 200 -2.07 -16.93 -7.83
C ILE A 200 -1.90 -18.43 -8.13
N SER A 201 -2.49 -19.26 -7.30
CA SER A 201 -2.41 -20.71 -7.43
C SER A 201 -3.74 -21.37 -7.01
N GLY A 202 -4.13 -22.43 -7.70
CA GLY A 202 -5.33 -23.19 -7.37
C GLY A 202 -5.96 -23.88 -8.57
N PRO A 203 -7.14 -24.47 -8.41
CA PRO A 203 -7.86 -25.11 -9.50
C PRO A 203 -8.16 -24.12 -10.62
N GLY A 204 -7.97 -24.54 -11.87
CA GLY A 204 -8.18 -23.70 -13.06
C GLY A 204 -7.07 -22.68 -13.35
N ILE A 205 -6.08 -22.54 -12.48
CA ILE A 205 -4.94 -21.63 -12.70
C ILE A 205 -3.80 -22.39 -13.36
N GLU A 206 -3.27 -21.83 -14.46
CA GLU A 206 -2.14 -22.40 -15.19
C GLU A 206 -0.90 -22.49 -14.27
N LYS A 207 -0.29 -23.69 -14.26
CA LYS A 207 0.89 -23.96 -13.43
C LYS A 207 2.17 -23.49 -14.12
N ASN A 208 3.15 -23.05 -13.33
CA ASN A 208 4.49 -22.67 -13.81
C ASN A 208 4.47 -21.59 -14.89
N SER A 209 3.46 -20.76 -14.92
CA SER A 209 3.35 -19.61 -15.82
C SER A 209 3.84 -18.33 -15.18
N THR A 210 4.30 -17.40 -15.99
CA THR A 210 4.68 -16.04 -15.58
C THR A 210 4.01 -15.04 -16.49
N ARG A 211 3.40 -14.04 -15.91
CA ARG A 211 2.74 -12.95 -16.62
C ARG A 211 3.54 -11.66 -16.41
N ASN A 212 3.86 -10.97 -17.51
CA ASN A 212 4.76 -9.79 -17.51
C ASN A 212 4.01 -8.47 -17.75
N GLU A 213 2.71 -8.53 -18.04
CA GLU A 213 1.90 -7.33 -18.26
C GLU A 213 1.65 -6.54 -16.97
N LEU A 214 1.20 -5.30 -17.15
CA LEU A 214 0.88 -4.40 -16.05
C LEU A 214 -0.42 -4.83 -15.37
N ILE A 215 -0.33 -5.16 -14.09
CA ILE A 215 -1.44 -5.56 -13.23
C ILE A 215 -1.59 -4.52 -12.11
N SER A 216 -2.82 -4.06 -11.88
CA SER A 216 -3.17 -3.25 -10.72
C SER A 216 -3.56 -4.12 -9.53
N SER A 217 -3.23 -3.72 -8.31
CA SER A 217 -3.75 -4.41 -7.11
C SER A 217 -5.29 -4.40 -7.01
N LEU A 218 -5.98 -3.56 -7.78
CA LEU A 218 -7.44 -3.58 -7.90
C LEU A 218 -7.95 -4.78 -8.71
N ASP A 219 -7.11 -5.32 -9.60
CA ASP A 219 -7.45 -6.49 -10.41
C ASP A 219 -7.61 -7.75 -9.54
N ILE A 220 -6.91 -7.81 -8.40
CA ILE A 220 -7.11 -8.87 -7.40
C ILE A 220 -8.57 -8.94 -6.97
N SER A 221 -9.23 -7.79 -6.79
CA SER A 221 -10.64 -7.75 -6.35
C SER A 221 -11.59 -8.30 -7.40
N ALA A 222 -11.47 -7.84 -8.64
CA ALA A 222 -12.29 -8.31 -9.75
C ALA A 222 -12.04 -9.80 -10.03
N THR A 223 -10.78 -10.20 -10.10
CA THR A 223 -10.41 -11.62 -10.33
C THR A 223 -10.92 -12.54 -9.21
N THR A 224 -10.86 -12.10 -7.95
CA THR A 224 -11.35 -12.88 -6.82
C THR A 224 -12.87 -13.13 -6.91
N LEU A 225 -13.63 -12.12 -7.32
CA LEU A 225 -15.08 -12.25 -7.53
C LEU A 225 -15.39 -13.16 -8.73
N ALA A 226 -14.76 -12.92 -9.87
CA ALA A 226 -14.96 -13.69 -11.09
C ALA A 226 -14.67 -15.19 -10.89
N LEU A 227 -13.53 -15.52 -10.26
CA LEU A 227 -13.16 -16.91 -9.95
C LEU A 227 -14.11 -17.57 -8.94
N ALA A 228 -14.87 -16.80 -8.18
CA ALA A 228 -15.92 -17.30 -7.30
C ALA A 228 -17.30 -17.40 -8.00
N GLY A 229 -17.39 -17.06 -9.30
CA GLY A 229 -18.66 -17.03 -10.05
C GLY A 229 -19.58 -15.89 -9.64
N ILE A 230 -19.04 -14.83 -9.04
CA ILE A 230 -19.80 -13.64 -8.61
C ILE A 230 -19.73 -12.59 -9.72
N GLU A 231 -20.88 -12.10 -10.14
CA GLU A 231 -20.98 -11.02 -11.12
C GLU A 231 -20.19 -9.78 -10.68
N LEU A 232 -19.44 -9.20 -11.61
CA LEU A 232 -18.62 -8.03 -11.33
C LEU A 232 -19.47 -6.77 -11.33
N PRO A 233 -19.53 -6.02 -10.19
CA PRO A 233 -20.20 -4.73 -10.18
C PRO A 233 -19.55 -3.71 -11.14
N ASP A 234 -20.36 -2.91 -11.83
CA ASP A 234 -19.90 -1.90 -12.81
C ASP A 234 -18.99 -0.83 -12.25
N TYR A 235 -19.03 -0.59 -10.93
CA TYR A 235 -18.18 0.40 -10.27
C TYR A 235 -16.73 -0.05 -10.09
N LEU A 236 -16.38 -1.31 -10.38
CA LEU A 236 -15.02 -1.81 -10.18
C LEU A 236 -14.04 -1.17 -11.18
N HIS A 237 -12.91 -0.70 -10.67
CA HIS A 237 -11.79 -0.27 -11.50
C HIS A 237 -10.82 -1.42 -11.82
N GLY A 238 -10.93 -2.53 -11.12
CA GLY A 238 -10.17 -3.76 -11.38
C GLY A 238 -10.68 -4.50 -12.60
N LYS A 239 -9.81 -5.30 -13.21
CA LYS A 239 -10.12 -6.22 -14.31
C LYS A 239 -10.00 -7.66 -13.82
N ASP A 240 -10.84 -8.56 -14.32
CA ASP A 240 -10.63 -9.98 -14.15
C ASP A 240 -9.43 -10.42 -15.00
N LEU A 241 -8.41 -10.97 -14.35
CA LEU A 241 -7.16 -11.39 -15.00
C LEU A 241 -7.30 -12.66 -15.85
N PHE A 242 -8.35 -13.43 -15.64
CA PHE A 242 -8.60 -14.72 -16.31
C PHE A 242 -9.85 -14.73 -17.18
N GLY A 243 -10.55 -13.62 -17.31
CA GLY A 243 -11.75 -13.51 -18.15
C GLY A 243 -11.42 -13.61 -19.64
N ASP A 244 -12.31 -14.19 -20.42
CA ASP A 244 -12.17 -14.41 -21.88
C ASP A 244 -11.90 -13.10 -22.66
N HIS A 245 -12.36 -11.96 -22.14
CA HIS A 245 -12.20 -10.65 -22.73
C HIS A 245 -11.11 -9.81 -22.05
N TYR A 246 -10.23 -10.43 -21.25
CA TYR A 246 -9.15 -9.71 -20.60
C TYR A 246 -8.23 -9.03 -21.62
N LYS A 247 -7.99 -7.75 -21.41
CA LYS A 247 -6.99 -6.98 -22.14
C LYS A 247 -6.01 -6.38 -21.14
N ALA A 248 -4.72 -6.62 -21.39
CA ALA A 248 -3.65 -6.02 -20.59
C ALA A 248 -3.82 -4.50 -20.50
N ARG A 249 -3.26 -3.92 -19.45
CA ARG A 249 -3.28 -2.46 -19.25
C ARG A 249 -2.09 -1.83 -19.96
N ASP A 250 -2.31 -0.74 -20.66
CA ASP A 250 -1.23 0.09 -21.21
C ASP A 250 -0.48 0.82 -20.10
N TYR A 251 -1.18 1.12 -18.99
CA TYR A 251 -0.59 1.77 -17.82
C TYR A 251 -1.31 1.42 -16.53
N VAL A 252 -0.61 1.60 -15.41
CA VAL A 252 -1.17 1.56 -14.06
C VAL A 252 -0.87 2.85 -13.31
N VAL A 253 -1.74 3.20 -12.37
CA VAL A 253 -1.63 4.42 -11.56
C VAL A 253 -1.45 4.08 -10.10
N SER A 254 -0.61 4.86 -9.44
CA SER A 254 -0.48 4.85 -7.98
C SER A 254 -0.61 6.27 -7.44
N ALA A 255 -1.14 6.39 -6.23
CA ALA A 255 -1.39 7.67 -5.59
C ALA A 255 -0.84 7.68 -4.16
N ARG A 256 -0.35 8.83 -3.73
CA ARG A 256 -0.04 9.13 -2.35
C ARG A 256 -0.70 10.44 -1.97
N ASP A 257 -1.36 10.45 -0.85
CA ASP A 257 -1.87 11.63 -0.18
C ASP A 257 -1.32 11.68 1.25
N ARG A 258 -1.98 12.37 2.21
CA ARG A 258 -1.50 12.42 3.58
C ARG A 258 -1.34 11.03 4.18
N CYS A 259 -0.21 10.80 4.83
CA CYS A 259 0.04 9.58 5.58
C CYS A 259 0.41 9.89 7.04
N ASP A 260 -0.44 9.50 7.99
CA ASP A 260 -0.42 9.93 9.39
C ASP A 260 -0.40 11.47 9.47
N TYR A 261 0.70 12.10 9.91
CA TYR A 261 0.85 13.55 9.99
C TYR A 261 1.66 14.18 8.84
N THR A 262 2.10 13.35 7.87
CA THR A 262 2.88 13.82 6.72
C THR A 262 1.93 14.14 5.57
N ILE A 263 1.73 15.40 5.27
CA ILE A 263 0.86 15.86 4.18
C ILE A 263 1.63 15.86 2.87
N ASP A 264 1.05 15.22 1.85
CA ASP A 264 1.62 15.11 0.52
C ASP A 264 0.52 14.87 -0.51
N ARG A 265 0.82 15.10 -1.80
CA ARG A 265 -0.01 14.71 -2.92
C ARG A 265 0.86 14.35 -4.11
N ILE A 266 0.87 13.06 -4.46
CA ILE A 266 1.61 12.51 -5.61
C ILE A 266 0.66 11.63 -6.42
N ARG A 267 0.78 11.70 -7.74
CA ARG A 267 0.15 10.76 -8.67
C ARG A 267 1.20 10.22 -9.63
N THR A 268 1.11 8.95 -9.98
CA THR A 268 2.08 8.33 -10.89
C THR A 268 1.38 7.54 -11.97
N VAL A 269 1.98 7.55 -13.15
CA VAL A 269 1.65 6.64 -14.26
C VAL A 269 2.86 5.75 -14.54
N ARG A 270 2.64 4.46 -14.63
CA ARG A 270 3.64 3.47 -15.02
C ARG A 270 3.17 2.77 -16.28
N THR A 271 3.91 2.94 -17.37
CA THR A 271 3.81 2.17 -18.62
C THR A 271 4.83 1.01 -18.59
N GLU A 272 4.92 0.20 -19.64
CA GLU A 272 5.90 -0.90 -19.67
C GLU A 272 7.35 -0.44 -19.41
N LYS A 273 7.73 0.72 -19.92
CA LYS A 273 9.11 1.20 -19.91
C LYS A 273 9.36 2.35 -18.94
N PHE A 274 8.38 3.25 -18.80
CA PHE A 274 8.56 4.49 -18.06
C PHE A 274 7.70 4.57 -16.81
N ARG A 275 8.20 5.32 -15.83
CA ARG A 275 7.41 5.82 -14.71
C ARG A 275 7.45 7.33 -14.67
N TYR A 276 6.28 7.91 -14.67
CA TYR A 276 6.05 9.33 -14.49
C TYR A 276 5.46 9.59 -13.11
N LEU A 277 5.94 10.64 -12.43
CA LEU A 277 5.38 11.14 -11.18
C LEU A 277 5.03 12.63 -11.35
N ARG A 278 3.86 13.03 -10.86
CA ARG A 278 3.50 14.43 -10.66
C ARG A 278 3.45 14.71 -9.16
N ASN A 279 4.29 15.65 -8.73
CA ASN A 279 4.34 16.15 -7.35
C ASN A 279 3.56 17.45 -7.27
N PHE A 280 2.45 17.47 -6.54
CA PHE A 280 1.60 18.65 -6.42
C PHE A 280 2.06 19.58 -5.30
N MET A 281 2.86 19.10 -4.35
CA MET A 281 3.40 19.84 -3.21
C MET A 281 4.92 19.95 -3.34
N THR A 282 5.38 20.94 -4.09
CA THR A 282 6.81 21.15 -4.41
C THR A 282 7.52 22.05 -3.38
N ASP A 283 6.78 22.61 -2.43
CA ASP A 283 7.24 23.44 -1.32
C ASP A 283 7.94 22.63 -0.21
N ARG A 284 7.93 21.32 -0.31
CA ARG A 284 8.47 20.40 0.72
C ARG A 284 9.37 19.33 0.13
N ILE A 285 10.36 18.89 0.91
CA ILE A 285 11.29 17.81 0.53
C ILE A 285 10.60 16.44 0.56
N LEU A 286 11.21 15.41 -0.05
CA LEU A 286 10.65 14.06 -0.03
C LEU A 286 10.67 13.45 1.38
N LEU A 287 11.79 13.60 2.11
CA LEU A 287 11.95 13.09 3.47
C LEU A 287 11.40 14.08 4.51
N GLN A 288 10.10 14.38 4.43
CA GLN A 288 9.42 15.14 5.46
C GLN A 288 9.44 14.41 6.82
N ALA A 289 9.03 15.11 7.89
CA ALA A 289 8.79 14.46 9.18
C ALA A 289 7.75 13.34 9.03
N GLN A 290 8.06 12.14 9.53
CA GLN A 290 7.23 10.97 9.38
C GLN A 290 7.42 9.96 10.51
N TYR A 291 6.52 9.00 10.63
CA TYR A 291 6.52 8.02 11.72
C TYR A 291 7.80 7.14 11.80
N ARG A 292 8.60 7.08 10.71
CA ARG A 292 9.87 6.35 10.67
C ARG A 292 11.09 7.17 11.11
N ASP A 293 10.91 8.42 11.51
CA ASP A 293 12.03 9.27 11.95
C ASP A 293 12.78 8.69 13.16
N GLY A 294 12.13 7.83 13.92
CA GLY A 294 12.77 7.11 15.02
C GLY A 294 13.65 5.92 14.60
N GLN A 295 13.62 5.50 13.34
CA GLN A 295 14.43 4.38 12.85
C GLN A 295 15.89 4.78 12.66
N ALA A 296 16.82 3.85 12.95
CA ALA A 296 18.25 4.13 12.96
C ALA A 296 18.76 4.65 11.61
N GLN A 297 18.36 4.02 10.49
CA GLN A 297 18.77 4.47 9.16
C GLN A 297 18.19 5.83 8.77
N THR A 298 16.99 6.18 9.24
CA THR A 298 16.41 7.51 8.98
C THR A 298 17.14 8.59 9.77
N LYS A 299 17.48 8.31 11.04
CA LYS A 299 18.32 9.20 11.87
C LYS A 299 19.68 9.40 11.23
N ARG A 300 20.32 8.32 10.75
CA ARG A 300 21.63 8.39 10.09
C ARG A 300 21.61 9.24 8.82
N LEU A 301 20.57 9.10 7.98
CA LEU A 301 20.40 9.95 6.80
C LEU A 301 20.32 11.44 7.17
N ARG A 302 19.52 11.77 8.18
CA ARG A 302 19.39 13.16 8.65
C ARG A 302 20.70 13.70 9.25
N GLU A 303 21.40 12.87 10.01
CA GLU A 303 22.70 13.21 10.59
C GLU A 303 23.72 13.53 9.50
N LEU A 304 23.89 12.63 8.52
CA LEU A 304 24.81 12.83 7.39
C LEU A 304 24.46 14.08 6.57
N HIS A 305 23.17 14.33 6.36
CA HIS A 305 22.73 15.54 5.68
C HIS A 305 23.09 16.81 6.46
N THR A 306 22.83 16.84 7.76
CA THR A 306 23.16 18.00 8.62
C THR A 306 24.67 18.27 8.66
N LYS A 307 25.51 17.24 8.60
CA LYS A 307 26.97 17.36 8.55
C LYS A 307 27.52 17.70 7.16
N GLY A 308 26.69 17.70 6.11
CA GLY A 308 27.16 17.86 4.72
C GLY A 308 27.91 16.63 4.17
N GLU A 309 27.82 15.49 4.83
CA GLU A 309 28.51 14.24 4.50
C GLU A 309 27.67 13.30 3.62
N LEU A 310 26.41 13.66 3.37
CA LEU A 310 25.52 12.86 2.53
C LEU A 310 25.86 13.07 1.04
N GLY A 311 26.14 12.00 0.32
CA GLY A 311 26.49 12.05 -1.10
C GLY A 311 25.41 12.69 -1.99
N LYS A 312 25.78 13.09 -3.22
CA LYS A 312 24.91 13.84 -4.15
C LYS A 312 23.55 13.17 -4.40
N ILE A 313 23.54 11.86 -4.71
CA ILE A 313 22.30 11.13 -5.03
C ILE A 313 21.37 11.05 -3.81
N PRO A 314 21.80 10.60 -2.61
CA PRO A 314 20.94 10.62 -1.43
C PRO A 314 20.46 12.02 -1.05
N THR A 315 21.30 13.05 -1.15
CA THR A 315 20.90 14.45 -0.89
C THR A 315 19.78 14.87 -1.84
N TRP A 316 19.95 14.66 -3.13
CA TRP A 316 18.92 14.95 -4.12
C TRP A 316 17.63 14.16 -3.85
N ALA A 317 17.75 12.85 -3.60
CA ALA A 317 16.61 11.96 -3.46
C ALA A 317 15.73 12.22 -2.24
N PHE A 318 16.29 12.76 -1.16
CA PHE A 318 15.59 12.90 0.12
C PHE A 318 15.43 14.35 0.60
N PHE A 319 16.39 15.20 0.31
CA PHE A 319 16.48 16.57 0.87
C PHE A 319 16.51 17.64 -0.22
N GLY A 320 16.65 17.27 -1.49
CA GLY A 320 16.68 18.21 -2.60
C GLY A 320 15.33 18.91 -2.81
N LYS A 321 15.37 20.02 -3.56
CA LYS A 321 14.15 20.67 -4.04
C LYS A 321 13.35 19.67 -4.87
N ARG A 322 12.10 19.52 -4.51
CA ARG A 322 11.20 18.58 -5.16
C ARG A 322 10.78 19.09 -6.54
N PRO A 323 11.05 18.35 -7.62
CA PRO A 323 10.55 18.71 -8.93
C PRO A 323 9.03 18.53 -9.00
N SER A 324 8.35 19.34 -9.82
CA SER A 324 6.92 19.16 -10.09
C SER A 324 6.63 17.87 -10.84
N GLU A 325 7.58 17.45 -11.67
CA GLU A 325 7.46 16.24 -12.49
C GLU A 325 8.75 15.43 -12.49
N GLU A 326 8.58 14.12 -12.54
CA GLU A 326 9.67 13.17 -12.66
C GLU A 326 9.32 12.14 -13.74
N LEU A 327 10.29 11.79 -14.58
CA LEU A 327 10.18 10.74 -15.59
C LEU A 327 11.41 9.84 -15.53
N TYR A 328 11.21 8.52 -15.50
CA TYR A 328 12.28 7.55 -15.37
C TYR A 328 12.15 6.43 -16.39
N ASP A 329 13.22 6.09 -17.09
CA ASP A 329 13.33 4.88 -17.92
C ASP A 329 13.68 3.70 -17.01
N LEU A 330 12.71 2.86 -16.69
CA LEU A 330 12.86 1.79 -15.70
C LEU A 330 13.80 0.66 -16.16
N LYS A 331 14.03 0.51 -17.48
CA LYS A 331 14.98 -0.46 -18.01
C LYS A 331 16.43 0.00 -17.80
N LYS A 332 16.69 1.32 -17.86
CA LYS A 332 18.03 1.91 -17.70
C LYS A 332 18.29 2.39 -16.28
N ASP A 333 17.25 2.80 -15.57
CA ASP A 333 17.30 3.38 -14.23
C ASP A 333 16.25 2.72 -13.30
N PRO A 334 16.42 1.47 -12.90
CA PRO A 334 15.47 0.76 -12.04
C PRO A 334 15.37 1.37 -10.64
N HIS A 335 16.33 2.18 -10.24
CA HIS A 335 16.36 2.87 -8.96
C HIS A 335 15.78 4.29 -9.00
N GLN A 336 15.44 4.79 -10.19
CA GLN A 336 14.79 6.09 -10.39
C GLN A 336 15.58 7.24 -9.76
N VAL A 337 16.84 7.36 -10.14
CA VAL A 337 17.77 8.40 -9.66
C VAL A 337 18.16 9.40 -10.75
N ASN A 338 17.79 9.15 -12.00
CA ASN A 338 18.04 10.02 -13.14
C ASN A 338 16.72 10.54 -13.71
N ASN A 339 16.29 11.71 -13.25
CA ASN A 339 15.03 12.33 -13.71
C ASN A 339 15.17 12.91 -15.12
N LEU A 340 14.43 12.37 -16.07
CA LEU A 340 14.42 12.75 -17.48
C LEU A 340 13.39 13.85 -17.83
N ALA A 341 12.62 14.35 -16.87
CA ALA A 341 11.52 15.29 -17.13
C ALA A 341 11.97 16.62 -17.76
N ASN A 342 13.23 17.01 -17.58
CA ASN A 342 13.81 18.22 -18.17
C ASN A 342 14.70 17.95 -19.39
N ASP A 343 14.80 16.70 -19.85
CA ASP A 343 15.57 16.34 -21.02
C ASP A 343 14.70 16.49 -22.29
N PRO A 344 15.06 17.40 -23.23
CA PRO A 344 14.26 17.64 -24.43
C PRO A 344 14.02 16.37 -25.27
N ARG A 345 14.92 15.40 -25.21
CA ARG A 345 14.81 14.12 -25.93
C ARG A 345 13.61 13.28 -25.48
N PHE A 346 13.08 13.56 -24.31
CA PHE A 346 11.93 12.86 -23.72
C PHE A 346 10.67 13.72 -23.60
N ALA A 347 10.63 14.87 -24.28
CA ALA A 347 9.50 15.80 -24.20
C ALA A 347 8.16 15.17 -24.60
N ASP A 348 8.15 14.40 -25.69
CA ASP A 348 6.95 13.69 -26.17
C ASP A 348 6.51 12.59 -25.20
N GLU A 349 7.46 11.84 -24.65
CA GLU A 349 7.18 10.81 -23.64
C GLU A 349 6.61 11.43 -22.35
N LEU A 350 7.18 12.55 -21.92
CA LEU A 350 6.68 13.28 -20.76
C LEU A 350 5.25 13.79 -21.00
N LYS A 351 4.98 14.35 -22.20
CA LYS A 351 3.65 14.80 -22.60
C LYS A 351 2.66 13.63 -22.60
N HIS A 352 3.01 12.52 -23.20
CA HIS A 352 2.18 11.32 -23.24
C HIS A 352 1.75 10.89 -21.82
N HIS A 353 2.69 10.81 -20.88
CA HIS A 353 2.40 10.41 -19.50
C HIS A 353 1.57 11.44 -18.74
N ARG A 354 1.75 12.75 -19.02
CA ARG A 354 0.86 13.80 -18.50
C ARG A 354 -0.58 13.60 -18.97
N ASP A 355 -0.75 13.29 -20.24
CA ASP A 355 -2.07 13.10 -20.85
C ASP A 355 -2.77 11.85 -20.26
N LEU A 356 -2.03 10.74 -20.09
CA LEU A 356 -2.52 9.54 -19.41
C LEU A 356 -2.95 9.84 -17.96
N LEU A 357 -2.15 10.58 -17.21
CA LEU A 357 -2.52 10.96 -15.84
C LEU A 357 -3.75 11.87 -15.79
N ASN A 358 -3.82 12.87 -16.65
CA ASN A 358 -4.96 13.79 -16.71
C ASN A 358 -6.25 13.05 -17.07
N LYS A 359 -6.17 12.14 -18.03
CA LYS A 359 -7.27 11.25 -18.40
C LYS A 359 -7.74 10.45 -17.19
N TRP A 360 -6.81 9.77 -16.49
CA TRP A 360 -7.13 8.96 -15.31
C TRP A 360 -7.78 9.79 -14.20
N ILE A 361 -7.25 10.98 -13.88
CA ILE A 361 -7.81 11.89 -12.85
C ILE A 361 -9.28 12.21 -13.18
N LYS A 362 -9.56 12.56 -14.44
CA LYS A 362 -10.90 12.89 -14.91
C LYS A 362 -11.85 11.69 -14.88
N GLU A 363 -11.42 10.55 -15.42
CA GLU A 363 -12.27 9.35 -15.55
C GLU A 363 -12.59 8.71 -14.21
N THR A 364 -11.66 8.76 -13.24
CA THR A 364 -11.86 8.15 -11.93
C THR A 364 -12.43 9.11 -10.88
N GLY A 365 -12.57 10.39 -11.22
CA GLY A 365 -13.03 11.41 -10.27
C GLY A 365 -12.11 11.51 -9.05
N ASP A 366 -10.78 11.63 -9.28
CA ASP A 366 -9.78 11.75 -8.22
C ASP A 366 -10.08 12.94 -7.30
N LYS A 367 -10.44 12.66 -6.06
CA LYS A 367 -10.75 13.66 -5.02
C LYS A 367 -9.53 14.26 -4.34
N GLY A 368 -8.32 13.84 -4.71
CA GLY A 368 -7.09 14.35 -4.08
C GLY A 368 -6.83 15.84 -4.31
N GLU A 369 -7.51 16.48 -5.26
CA GLU A 369 -7.46 17.93 -5.46
C GLU A 369 -8.19 18.69 -4.36
N GLN A 370 -9.21 18.10 -3.79
CA GLN A 370 -9.97 18.69 -2.70
C GLN A 370 -9.11 18.66 -1.42
N PRO A 371 -8.91 19.81 -0.75
CA PRO A 371 -8.22 19.84 0.53
C PRO A 371 -8.92 18.93 1.53
N GLU A 372 -8.14 18.28 2.39
CA GLU A 372 -8.70 17.51 3.49
C GLU A 372 -9.47 18.46 4.43
N SER A 373 -10.62 18.01 4.93
CA SER A 373 -11.46 18.84 5.79
C SER A 373 -10.73 19.25 7.07
N ARG A 374 -11.12 20.41 7.61
CA ARG A 374 -10.58 20.94 8.87
C ARG A 374 -10.79 19.94 10.01
N GLU A 375 -11.95 19.28 10.07
CA GLU A 375 -12.28 18.29 11.09
C GLU A 375 -11.30 17.10 11.03
N HIS A 376 -11.01 16.59 9.83
CA HIS A 376 -10.05 15.51 9.62
C HIS A 376 -8.64 15.92 10.06
N LEU A 377 -8.16 17.09 9.61
CA LEU A 377 -6.85 17.61 10.01
C LEU A 377 -6.77 17.88 11.51
N ARG A 378 -7.85 18.43 12.13
CA ARG A 378 -7.91 18.64 13.59
C ARG A 378 -7.82 17.32 14.36
N ALA A 379 -8.48 16.26 13.89
CA ALA A 379 -8.40 14.94 14.50
C ALA A 379 -6.96 14.36 14.43
N ILE A 380 -6.25 14.58 13.33
CA ILE A 380 -4.84 14.20 13.17
C ILE A 380 -3.95 15.02 14.09
N TYR A 381 -4.16 16.34 14.17
CA TYR A 381 -3.40 17.21 15.04
C TYR A 381 -3.59 16.85 16.53
N LYS A 382 -4.82 16.62 16.97
CA LYS A 382 -5.10 16.13 18.34
C LYS A 382 -4.38 14.81 18.66
N ARG A 383 -4.15 13.98 17.66
CA ARG A 383 -3.47 12.69 17.83
C ARG A 383 -1.96 12.81 17.90
N TRP A 384 -1.36 13.65 17.06
CA TRP A 384 0.07 13.67 16.81
C TRP A 384 0.80 14.91 17.35
N GLY A 385 0.07 15.99 17.66
CA GLY A 385 0.56 17.21 18.28
C GLY A 385 1.76 17.83 17.57
N SER A 386 2.85 18.01 18.27
CA SER A 386 4.08 18.64 17.75
C SER A 386 4.72 17.94 16.54
N LYS A 387 4.33 16.70 16.23
CA LYS A 387 4.78 16.01 15.02
C LYS A 387 4.10 16.53 13.75
N CYS A 388 3.02 17.27 13.88
CA CYS A 388 2.29 17.91 12.77
C CYS A 388 3.00 19.19 12.35
N VAL A 389 4.09 19.07 11.59
CA VAL A 389 4.95 20.21 11.21
C VAL A 389 4.56 20.88 9.90
N ASN A 390 3.71 20.25 9.07
CA ASN A 390 3.28 20.85 7.81
C ASN A 390 2.43 22.11 8.03
N PRO A 391 2.50 23.11 7.13
CA PRO A 391 1.81 24.40 7.27
C PRO A 391 0.29 24.28 7.45
N GLU A 392 -0.32 23.26 6.88
CA GLU A 392 -1.76 22.97 6.97
C GLU A 392 -2.23 22.78 8.42
N PHE A 393 -1.31 22.50 9.35
CA PHE A 393 -1.62 22.37 10.78
C PHE A 393 -1.40 23.66 11.57
N ASP A 394 -0.84 24.75 10.98
CA ASP A 394 -0.48 25.97 11.72
C ASP A 394 -1.70 26.69 12.32
N ILE A 395 -2.86 26.58 11.69
CA ILE A 395 -4.10 27.10 12.23
C ILE A 395 -4.42 26.50 13.60
N PHE A 396 -4.16 25.20 13.79
CA PHE A 396 -4.43 24.53 15.07
C PHE A 396 -3.41 24.84 16.13
N LYS A 397 -2.15 25.10 15.75
CA LYS A 397 -1.09 25.56 16.67
C LYS A 397 -1.46 26.92 17.26
N LYS A 398 -1.95 27.85 16.41
CA LYS A 398 -2.40 29.19 16.83
C LYS A 398 -3.62 29.12 17.75
N GLU A 399 -4.59 28.25 17.43
CA GLU A 399 -5.80 28.06 18.25
C GLU A 399 -5.50 27.45 19.63
N ASP A 400 -4.49 26.58 19.74
CA ASP A 400 -4.07 25.95 20.99
C ASP A 400 -3.04 26.82 21.76
N GLY A 401 -2.75 28.05 21.30
CA GLY A 401 -1.84 29.00 21.98
C GLY A 401 -0.37 28.57 21.90
N LYS A 402 0.03 27.87 20.88
CA LYS A 402 1.41 27.36 20.66
C LYS A 402 2.09 28.01 19.46
#